data_05c43bcf3ae0fe84f4d6d5f0489085ce
#
_entry.id   05c43bcf3ae0fe84f4d6d5f0489085ce
#
_cell.length_a   1.000
_cell.length_b   1.000
_cell.length_c   1.000
_cell.angle_alpha   90.00
_cell.angle_beta   90.00
_cell.angle_gamma   90.00
#
_symmetry.space_group_name_H-M   'P 1'
#
loop_
_entity.id
_entity.type
_entity.pdbx_description
1 polymer ?
#
loop_
_entity_poly.entity_id
_entity_poly.type
_entity_poly.pdbx_seq_one_letter_code
_entity_poly.pdbx_strand_id
1 'polypeptide(L)'
;MSKRTRLSGLTAALGASIILLAGMPSSASAVGLGTQAVGYQIKNEQTGLCLDSDAKGNAYTKSCDPQKNNPYQQWTYFWDASGEKFALRNVQTLRCLEVNSSDGVRTYPCSDHDIQYWDDHAYHGAALFQSVYNGRALDSNQKGQLYTSPYNAGNPYTRWWVQ
;
A
#
# COMPACT_ATOMS: atom_id res chain seq x y z
N MET A 1 33.97 -63.86 48.65
CA MET A 1 33.59 -63.78 50.06
C MET A 1 32.54 -62.71 50.22
N SER A 2 31.27 -63.19 50.27
CA SER A 2 30.37 -63.07 51.42
C SER A 2 30.11 -61.62 51.84
N LYS A 3 28.89 -61.12 51.88
CA LYS A 3 27.66 -61.62 52.50
C LYS A 3 26.42 -60.93 52.00
N ARG A 4 25.37 -61.70 51.81
CA ARG A 4 23.97 -61.28 51.65
C ARG A 4 23.47 -60.65 52.96
N THR A 5 22.62 -59.62 52.82
CA THR A 5 21.60 -59.36 53.85
C THR A 5 20.32 -58.92 53.16
N ARG A 6 19.27 -59.71 53.32
CA ARG A 6 17.88 -59.38 52.97
C ARG A 6 17.28 -58.63 54.14
N LEU A 7 16.47 -57.64 53.90
CA LEU A 7 15.36 -57.27 54.79
C LEU A 7 14.16 -56.78 54.02
N SER A 8 13.09 -57.30 54.51
CA SER A 8 11.72 -57.29 53.97
C SER A 8 10.98 -55.98 54.17
N GLY A 9 10.10 -55.66 53.20
CA GLY A 9 8.72 -55.36 53.49
C GLY A 9 8.36 -53.95 53.99
N LEU A 10 7.64 -53.21 53.21
CA LEU A 10 6.39 -52.56 53.64
C LEU A 10 5.65 -52.03 52.39
N THR A 11 4.49 -52.60 52.13
CA THR A 11 3.49 -52.10 51.24
C THR A 11 2.80 -50.90 51.87
N ALA A 12 2.85 -49.74 51.17
CA ALA A 12 1.97 -48.64 51.44
C ALA A 12 1.28 -48.21 50.11
N ALA A 13 0.00 -48.56 50.02
CA ALA A 13 -0.89 -48.08 49.00
C ALA A 13 -1.22 -46.60 49.31
N LEU A 14 -0.88 -45.71 48.40
CA LEU A 14 -1.36 -44.35 48.48
C LEU A 14 -1.96 -43.98 47.13
N GLY A 15 -3.21 -43.53 47.23
CA GLY A 15 -4.14 -43.27 46.15
C GLY A 15 -3.61 -42.23 45.15
N ALA A 16 -3.79 -42.55 43.89
CA ALA A 16 -3.59 -41.62 42.79
C ALA A 16 -4.76 -40.63 42.77
N SER A 17 -4.55 -39.42 43.24
CA SER A 17 -5.45 -38.29 42.95
C SER A 17 -5.13 -37.79 41.55
N ILE A 18 -6.02 -38.10 40.62
CA ILE A 18 -5.98 -37.52 39.26
C ILE A 18 -6.46 -36.09 39.37
N ILE A 19 -5.56 -35.12 39.30
CA ILE A 19 -5.88 -33.73 39.13
C ILE A 19 -6.17 -33.53 37.63
N LEU A 20 -7.45 -33.46 37.27
CA LEU A 20 -7.90 -32.99 35.97
C LEU A 20 -7.57 -31.50 35.88
N LEU A 21 -6.44 -31.15 35.24
CA LEU A 21 -6.18 -29.80 34.76
C LEU A 21 -7.12 -29.55 33.60
N ALA A 22 -8.23 -28.87 33.90
CA ALA A 22 -9.10 -28.29 32.85
C ALA A 22 -8.25 -27.29 32.03
N GLY A 23 -7.87 -27.71 30.84
CA GLY A 23 -7.23 -26.82 29.85
C GLY A 23 -8.20 -25.70 29.50
N MET A 24 -7.94 -24.48 29.94
CA MET A 24 -8.59 -23.29 29.42
C MET A 24 -8.15 -23.10 27.99
N PRO A 25 -9.07 -22.94 27.03
CA PRO A 25 -8.67 -22.53 25.70
C PRO A 25 -8.15 -21.09 25.79
N SER A 26 -6.85 -20.93 25.62
CA SER A 26 -6.26 -19.62 25.38
C SER A 26 -6.76 -19.14 24.01
N SER A 27 -7.81 -18.33 24.02
CA SER A 27 -8.18 -17.53 22.86
C SER A 27 -7.08 -16.50 22.65
N ALA A 28 -6.06 -16.86 21.89
CA ALA A 28 -5.12 -15.91 21.33
C ALA A 28 -5.91 -15.07 20.33
N SER A 29 -6.47 -13.95 20.79
CA SER A 29 -6.90 -12.87 19.91
C SER A 29 -5.63 -12.34 19.25
N ALA A 30 -5.35 -12.81 18.03
CA ALA A 30 -4.42 -12.15 17.15
C ALA A 30 -5.03 -10.77 16.85
N VAL A 31 -4.67 -9.77 17.64
CA VAL A 31 -4.83 -8.37 17.24
C VAL A 31 -3.87 -8.17 16.08
N GLY A 32 -4.35 -8.44 14.89
CA GLY A 32 -3.70 -8.02 13.67
C GLY A 32 -3.67 -6.50 13.69
N LEU A 33 -2.61 -5.93 14.23
CA LEU A 33 -2.21 -4.56 13.92
C LEU A 33 -1.79 -4.55 12.44
N GLY A 34 -2.79 -4.56 11.57
CA GLY A 34 -2.61 -4.13 10.21
C GLY A 34 -2.24 -2.65 10.28
N THR A 35 -0.94 -2.35 10.24
CA THR A 35 -0.48 -1.02 9.88
C THR A 35 -0.99 -0.78 8.46
N GLN A 36 -2.15 -0.15 8.34
CA GLN A 36 -2.58 0.37 7.05
C GLN A 36 -1.47 1.31 6.60
N ALA A 37 -0.88 1.02 5.45
CA ALA A 37 0.07 1.93 4.85
C ALA A 37 -0.63 3.28 4.72
N VAL A 38 -0.10 4.29 5.41
CA VAL A 38 -0.63 5.65 5.32
C VAL A 38 -0.32 6.12 3.91
N GLY A 39 -1.35 6.20 3.07
CA GLY A 39 -1.24 6.73 1.73
C GLY A 39 -1.61 8.21 1.70
N TYR A 40 -1.23 8.86 0.62
CA TYR A 40 -1.60 10.24 0.31
C TYR A 40 -2.78 10.24 -0.66
N GLN A 41 -3.72 11.14 -0.44
CA GLN A 41 -4.72 11.48 -1.44
C GLN A 41 -4.12 12.51 -2.40
N ILE A 42 -4.22 12.27 -3.71
CA ILE A 42 -3.61 13.10 -4.74
C ILE A 42 -4.75 13.78 -5.51
N LYS A 43 -4.92 15.10 -5.28
CA LYS A 43 -6.04 15.89 -5.78
C LYS A 43 -5.60 16.80 -6.93
N ASN A 44 -6.27 16.71 -8.07
CA ASN A 44 -6.00 17.60 -9.19
C ASN A 44 -6.43 19.04 -8.86
N GLU A 45 -5.58 20.00 -9.15
CA GLU A 45 -5.83 21.43 -8.82
C GLU A 45 -7.02 21.99 -9.56
N GLN A 46 -7.13 21.74 -10.87
CA GLN A 46 -8.17 22.33 -11.69
C GLN A 46 -9.53 21.65 -11.52
N THR A 47 -9.53 20.32 -11.49
CA THR A 47 -10.81 19.58 -11.46
C THR A 47 -11.34 19.39 -10.06
N GLY A 48 -10.48 19.47 -9.04
CA GLY A 48 -10.82 19.14 -7.66
C GLY A 48 -11.07 17.65 -7.41
N LEU A 49 -10.84 16.80 -8.43
CA LEU A 49 -11.00 15.35 -8.34
C LEU A 49 -9.73 14.69 -7.81
N CYS A 50 -9.87 13.55 -7.15
CA CYS A 50 -8.76 12.76 -6.63
C CYS A 50 -8.40 11.59 -7.55
N LEU A 51 -7.10 11.32 -7.64
CA LEU A 51 -6.56 10.14 -8.31
C LEU A 51 -7.12 8.87 -7.65
N ASP A 52 -7.70 8.01 -8.45
CA ASP A 52 -8.39 6.78 -8.04
C ASP A 52 -8.02 5.64 -8.97
N SER A 53 -8.15 4.41 -8.50
CA SER A 53 -7.97 3.22 -9.33
C SER A 53 -9.00 2.15 -8.96
N ASP A 54 -9.09 1.10 -9.77
CA ASP A 54 -9.91 -0.07 -9.45
C ASP A 54 -9.11 -1.39 -9.48
N ALA A 55 -9.72 -2.47 -9.04
CA ALA A 55 -9.11 -3.79 -9.03
C ALA A 55 -8.80 -4.35 -10.43
N LYS A 56 -9.39 -3.79 -11.48
CA LYS A 56 -9.16 -4.19 -12.88
C LYS A 56 -7.93 -3.53 -13.48
N GLY A 57 -7.38 -2.51 -12.79
CA GLY A 57 -6.21 -1.77 -13.26
C GLY A 57 -6.54 -0.46 -13.98
N ASN A 58 -7.81 -0.04 -14.01
CA ASN A 58 -8.14 1.28 -14.51
C ASN A 58 -7.66 2.34 -13.52
N ALA A 59 -7.14 3.45 -14.07
CA ALA A 59 -6.82 4.66 -13.31
C ALA A 59 -7.63 5.83 -13.88
N TYR A 60 -8.16 6.66 -13.00
CA TYR A 60 -9.04 7.79 -13.34
C TYR A 60 -9.02 8.81 -12.20
N THR A 61 -9.77 9.91 -12.34
CA THR A 61 -10.04 10.80 -11.22
C THR A 61 -11.52 10.80 -10.86
N LYS A 62 -11.84 10.93 -9.57
CA LYS A 62 -13.18 10.86 -9.01
C LYS A 62 -13.31 11.83 -7.85
N SER A 63 -14.55 12.13 -7.39
CA SER A 63 -14.78 12.91 -6.18
C SER A 63 -13.96 12.37 -5.03
N CYS A 64 -13.24 13.27 -4.36
CA CYS A 64 -12.40 12.89 -3.22
C CYS A 64 -13.24 12.36 -2.06
N ASP A 65 -12.78 11.30 -1.43
CA ASP A 65 -13.30 10.88 -0.13
C ASP A 65 -12.88 11.89 0.95
N PRO A 66 -13.82 12.62 1.57
CA PRO A 66 -13.49 13.66 2.53
C PRO A 66 -12.89 13.12 3.83
N GLN A 67 -13.16 11.87 4.18
CA GLN A 67 -12.58 11.19 5.35
C GLN A 67 -11.22 10.56 5.05
N LYS A 68 -10.81 10.54 3.78
CA LYS A 68 -9.58 9.88 3.30
C LYS A 68 -9.49 8.39 3.70
N ASN A 69 -10.63 7.71 3.79
CA ASN A 69 -10.72 6.29 4.16
C ASN A 69 -10.78 5.35 2.94
N ASN A 70 -11.01 5.91 1.74
CA ASN A 70 -11.06 5.11 0.52
C ASN A 70 -9.65 4.68 0.08
N PRO A 71 -9.24 3.41 0.26
CA PRO A 71 -7.89 2.97 -0.05
C PRO A 71 -7.58 2.96 -1.56
N TYR A 72 -8.59 3.00 -2.43
CA TYR A 72 -8.41 3.17 -3.87
C TYR A 72 -7.96 4.60 -4.25
N GLN A 73 -8.19 5.59 -3.37
CA GLN A 73 -7.71 6.97 -3.51
C GLN A 73 -6.45 7.26 -2.69
N GLN A 74 -5.87 6.24 -2.07
CA GLN A 74 -4.64 6.35 -1.29
C GLN A 74 -3.46 5.84 -2.09
N TRP A 75 -2.37 6.62 -2.12
CA TRP A 75 -1.18 6.34 -2.90
C TRP A 75 0.08 6.48 -2.07
N THR A 76 1.02 5.58 -2.24
CA THR A 76 2.34 5.64 -1.59
C THR A 76 3.41 5.87 -2.63
N TYR A 77 4.42 6.63 -2.25
CA TYR A 77 5.64 6.83 -3.05
C TYR A 77 6.57 5.63 -2.85
N PHE A 78 7.02 5.08 -3.94
CA PHE A 78 7.98 3.99 -3.98
C PHE A 78 9.23 4.46 -4.73
N TRP A 79 10.23 4.92 -3.97
CA TRP A 79 11.45 5.46 -4.54
C TRP A 79 12.32 4.35 -5.12
N ASP A 80 13.00 4.62 -6.23
CA ASP A 80 14.03 3.76 -6.76
C ASP A 80 15.28 3.77 -5.86
N ALA A 81 16.26 2.94 -6.17
CA ALA A 81 17.46 2.81 -5.35
C ALA A 81 18.33 4.09 -5.34
N SER A 82 18.22 4.96 -6.36
CA SER A 82 18.93 6.23 -6.42
C SER A 82 18.25 7.34 -5.60
N GLY A 83 16.94 7.21 -5.35
CA GLY A 83 16.12 8.24 -4.74
C GLY A 83 15.81 9.41 -5.68
N GLU A 84 16.02 9.26 -6.98
CA GLU A 84 15.79 10.31 -7.97
C GLU A 84 14.40 10.26 -8.59
N LYS A 85 13.83 9.07 -8.72
CA LYS A 85 12.49 8.83 -9.30
C LYS A 85 11.66 7.91 -8.41
N PHE A 86 10.35 7.94 -8.56
CA PHE A 86 9.44 7.12 -7.75
C PHE A 86 8.30 6.54 -8.57
N ALA A 87 7.75 5.42 -8.10
CA ALA A 87 6.48 4.89 -8.53
C ALA A 87 5.36 5.30 -7.57
N LEU A 88 4.18 5.63 -8.10
CA LEU A 88 2.97 5.83 -7.32
C LEU A 88 2.23 4.50 -7.19
N ARG A 89 2.24 3.91 -5.99
CA ARG A 89 1.58 2.63 -5.72
C ARG A 89 0.27 2.85 -4.99
N ASN A 90 -0.81 2.32 -5.54
CA ASN A 90 -2.13 2.36 -4.90
C ASN A 90 -2.17 1.46 -3.66
N VAL A 91 -2.72 1.96 -2.56
CA VAL A 91 -2.75 1.26 -1.27
C VAL A 91 -3.63 0.00 -1.32
N GLN A 92 -4.78 0.06 -2.00
CA GLN A 92 -5.72 -1.07 -2.08
C GLN A 92 -5.24 -2.17 -3.02
N THR A 93 -4.83 -1.77 -4.23
CA THR A 93 -4.53 -2.72 -5.30
C THR A 93 -3.09 -3.19 -5.31
N LEU A 94 -2.20 -2.47 -4.62
CA LEU A 94 -0.76 -2.64 -4.61
C LEU A 94 -0.12 -2.55 -6.02
N ARG A 95 -0.85 -1.95 -6.97
CA ARG A 95 -0.40 -1.73 -8.35
C ARG A 95 0.18 -0.35 -8.49
N CYS A 96 1.14 -0.21 -9.41
CA CYS A 96 1.79 1.06 -9.71
C CYS A 96 1.12 1.76 -10.90
N LEU A 97 1.06 3.09 -10.82
CA LEU A 97 0.57 3.94 -11.91
C LEU A 97 1.58 3.91 -13.05
N GLU A 98 1.11 3.65 -14.27
CA GLU A 98 1.97 3.59 -15.46
C GLU A 98 1.38 4.31 -16.66
N VAL A 99 2.27 4.75 -17.54
CA VAL A 99 1.91 5.28 -18.85
C VAL A 99 1.91 4.17 -19.88
N ASN A 100 0.86 4.05 -20.67
CA ASN A 100 0.83 3.13 -21.81
C ASN A 100 1.34 3.80 -23.11
N SER A 101 1.51 3.00 -24.16
CA SER A 101 2.04 3.47 -25.46
C SER A 101 1.17 4.50 -26.18
N SER A 102 -0.06 4.76 -25.70
CA SER A 102 -1.01 5.72 -26.26
C SER A 102 -1.20 6.95 -25.35
N ASP A 103 -0.23 7.27 -24.52
CA ASP A 103 -0.28 8.36 -23.53
C ASP A 103 -1.39 8.23 -22.47
N GLY A 104 -2.13 7.12 -22.47
CA GLY A 104 -3.11 6.78 -21.44
C GLY A 104 -2.42 6.31 -20.16
N VAL A 105 -3.11 6.44 -19.04
CA VAL A 105 -2.61 6.06 -17.72
C VAL A 105 -3.49 4.95 -17.14
N ARG A 106 -2.85 3.96 -16.54
CA ARG A 106 -3.51 2.83 -15.86
C ARG A 106 -2.70 2.38 -14.65
N THR A 107 -3.17 1.40 -13.90
CA THR A 107 -2.35 0.71 -12.89
C THR A 107 -2.00 -0.72 -13.34
N TYR A 108 -0.76 -1.15 -13.04
CA TYR A 108 -0.25 -2.48 -13.38
C TYR A 108 0.60 -3.03 -12.23
N PRO A 109 0.86 -4.36 -12.12
CA PRO A 109 1.82 -4.85 -11.14
C PRO A 109 3.13 -4.07 -11.18
N CYS A 110 3.62 -3.68 -10.00
CA CYS A 110 4.82 -2.86 -9.92
C CYS A 110 6.03 -3.60 -10.50
N SER A 111 6.83 -2.90 -11.28
CA SER A 111 8.02 -3.39 -11.95
C SER A 111 9.07 -2.28 -12.01
N ASP A 112 10.30 -2.64 -12.36
CA ASP A 112 11.41 -1.69 -12.51
C ASP A 112 11.52 -1.20 -13.96
N HIS A 113 10.42 -0.65 -14.49
CA HIS A 113 10.37 -0.08 -15.84
C HIS A 113 10.04 1.41 -15.80
N ASP A 114 10.71 2.20 -16.62
CA ASP A 114 10.53 3.67 -16.68
C ASP A 114 9.09 4.12 -16.94
N ILE A 115 8.25 3.26 -17.53
CA ILE A 115 6.83 3.54 -17.73
C ILE A 115 6.03 3.71 -16.42
N GLN A 116 6.57 3.24 -15.29
CA GLN A 116 5.96 3.35 -13.95
C GLN A 116 6.64 4.39 -13.07
N TYR A 117 7.73 4.99 -13.54
CA TYR A 117 8.46 5.99 -12.78
C TYR A 117 8.07 7.42 -13.16
N TRP A 118 8.04 8.25 -12.13
CA TRP A 118 7.66 9.65 -12.19
C TRP A 118 8.71 10.50 -11.47
N ASP A 119 8.94 11.70 -12.00
CA ASP A 119 9.66 12.78 -11.32
C ASP A 119 8.66 13.78 -10.77
N ASP A 120 8.93 14.37 -9.62
CA ASP A 120 8.10 15.42 -9.03
C ASP A 120 8.78 16.78 -9.20
N HIS A 121 8.14 17.64 -9.96
CA HIS A 121 8.55 19.02 -10.14
C HIS A 121 7.56 19.92 -9.41
N ALA A 122 7.94 20.39 -8.21
CA ALA A 122 7.09 21.26 -7.42
C ALA A 122 6.87 22.62 -8.11
N TYR A 123 5.60 23.04 -8.18
CA TYR A 123 5.22 24.36 -8.68
C TYR A 123 4.18 25.01 -7.76
N HIS A 124 4.56 26.10 -7.07
CA HIS A 124 3.69 26.80 -6.11
C HIS A 124 3.08 25.89 -5.03
N GLY A 125 3.80 24.85 -4.61
CA GLY A 125 3.36 23.89 -3.59
C GLY A 125 2.54 22.73 -4.10
N ALA A 126 2.18 22.71 -5.38
CA ALA A 126 1.60 21.54 -6.05
C ALA A 126 2.70 20.68 -6.67
N ALA A 127 2.47 19.37 -6.71
CA ALA A 127 3.30 18.42 -7.44
C ALA A 127 2.98 18.46 -8.94
N LEU A 128 3.99 18.31 -9.79
CA LEU A 128 3.87 18.01 -11.21
C LEU A 128 4.55 16.67 -11.47
N PHE A 129 3.78 15.62 -11.66
CA PHE A 129 4.30 14.28 -11.94
C PHE A 129 4.66 14.16 -13.41
N GLN A 130 5.96 14.18 -13.72
CA GLN A 130 6.47 13.98 -15.06
C GLN A 130 6.87 12.52 -15.25
N SER A 131 6.37 11.88 -16.30
CA SER A 131 6.72 10.50 -16.63
C SER A 131 8.17 10.41 -17.10
N VAL A 132 8.96 9.56 -16.49
CA VAL A 132 10.36 9.26 -16.89
C VAL A 132 10.39 8.66 -18.30
N TYR A 133 9.37 7.88 -18.67
CA TYR A 133 9.29 7.20 -19.97
C TYR A 133 9.17 8.16 -21.16
N ASN A 134 8.29 9.16 -21.09
CA ASN A 134 8.00 10.00 -22.25
C ASN A 134 8.11 11.51 -21.98
N GLY A 135 8.53 11.92 -20.78
CA GLY A 135 8.70 13.32 -20.39
C GLY A 135 7.41 14.15 -20.31
N ARG A 136 6.24 13.48 -20.35
CA ARG A 136 4.94 14.16 -20.31
C ARG A 136 4.43 14.23 -18.87
N ALA A 137 3.59 15.23 -18.59
CA ALA A 137 2.99 15.42 -17.27
C ALA A 137 1.70 14.61 -17.11
N LEU A 138 1.46 14.06 -15.92
CA LEU A 138 0.18 13.48 -15.52
C LEU A 138 -0.90 14.55 -15.57
N ASP A 139 -1.99 14.28 -16.26
CA ASP A 139 -3.08 15.22 -16.52
C ASP A 139 -4.44 14.56 -16.30
N SER A 140 -5.45 15.35 -15.93
CA SER A 140 -6.82 14.86 -15.87
C SER A 140 -7.81 15.93 -16.31
N ASN A 141 -8.98 15.52 -16.87
CA ASN A 141 -10.03 16.42 -17.26
C ASN A 141 -11.26 16.37 -16.33
N GLN A 142 -12.21 17.26 -16.55
CA GLN A 142 -13.46 17.35 -15.78
C GLN A 142 -14.34 16.09 -15.87
N LYS A 143 -14.09 15.21 -16.84
CA LYS A 143 -14.81 13.92 -17.00
C LYS A 143 -14.17 12.79 -16.20
N GLY A 144 -13.08 13.08 -15.48
CA GLY A 144 -12.35 12.08 -14.68
C GLY A 144 -11.39 11.21 -15.50
N GLN A 145 -11.16 11.52 -16.77
CA GLN A 145 -10.18 10.80 -17.58
C GLN A 145 -8.77 11.19 -17.15
N LEU A 146 -7.89 10.21 -17.06
CA LEU A 146 -6.48 10.34 -16.70
C LEU A 146 -5.61 9.98 -17.89
N TYR A 147 -4.64 10.83 -18.21
CA TYR A 147 -3.73 10.69 -19.35
C TYR A 147 -2.45 11.48 -19.11
N THR A 148 -1.53 11.47 -20.05
CA THR A 148 -0.38 12.37 -20.04
C THR A 148 -0.48 13.42 -21.13
N SER A 149 -0.07 14.66 -20.82
CA SER A 149 -0.03 15.79 -21.75
C SER A 149 1.38 16.41 -21.81
N PRO A 150 1.69 17.27 -22.80
CA PRO A 150 2.96 17.97 -22.82
C PRO A 150 3.22 18.69 -21.49
N TYR A 151 4.45 18.58 -20.97
CA TYR A 151 4.83 19.22 -19.72
C TYR A 151 4.61 20.74 -19.81
N ASN A 152 3.81 21.28 -18.92
CA ASN A 152 3.54 22.71 -18.81
C ASN A 152 3.16 23.06 -17.36
N ALA A 153 4.09 23.67 -16.63
CA ALA A 153 3.87 24.08 -15.24
C ALA A 153 2.74 25.11 -15.09
N GLY A 154 2.41 25.89 -16.12
CA GLY A 154 1.30 26.83 -16.14
C GLY A 154 -0.08 26.19 -16.29
N ASN A 155 -0.15 24.90 -16.68
CA ASN A 155 -1.42 24.19 -16.85
C ASN A 155 -1.94 23.62 -15.51
N PRO A 156 -3.07 24.13 -14.95
CA PRO A 156 -3.57 23.64 -13.66
C PRO A 156 -4.12 22.22 -13.72
N TYR A 157 -4.39 21.66 -14.90
CA TYR A 157 -4.79 20.26 -15.06
C TYR A 157 -3.65 19.26 -14.82
N THR A 158 -2.39 19.71 -14.90
CA THR A 158 -1.20 18.90 -14.62
C THR A 158 -0.66 19.08 -13.21
N ARG A 159 -1.28 19.92 -12.38
CA ARG A 159 -0.88 20.19 -11.00
C ARG A 159 -1.72 19.39 -10.02
N TRP A 160 -1.05 18.86 -8.98
CA TRP A 160 -1.66 17.95 -8.02
C TRP A 160 -1.31 18.32 -6.58
N TRP A 161 -2.30 18.39 -5.72
CA TRP A 161 -2.13 18.57 -4.28
C TRP A 161 -2.02 17.20 -3.62
N VAL A 162 -0.89 16.95 -2.94
CA VAL A 162 -0.64 15.74 -2.15
C VAL A 162 -1.02 16.02 -0.70
N GLN A 163 -1.97 15.25 -0.15
CA GLN A 163 -2.58 15.56 1.15
C GLN A 163 -2.95 14.30 1.98
#